data_f423ab6bd309df422c0608c670263052
#
_entry.id   f423ab6bd309df422c0608c670263052
#
_cell.length_a   1.000
_cell.length_b   1.000
_cell.length_c   1.000
_cell.angle_alpha   90.00
_cell.angle_beta   90.00
_cell.angle_gamma   90.00
#
_symmetry.space_group_name_H-M   'P 1'
#
loop_
_entity.id
_entity.type
_entity.pdbx_description
1 polymer ?
#
loop_
_entity_poly.entity_id
_entity_poly.type
_entity_poly.pdbx_seq_one_letter_code
_entity_poly.pdbx_strand_id
1 'polypeptide(L)'
;MKVAIQGELGSFSHQAAEAMLPRAKVVPCARSLEVFDRVKRGTVDGAVVPIENSLAGSVAEHFDLLLGRDVHIVREFRLRIVHNLISLPGTNLGDVRRVFSHPVALDQCRDLFAKNPKLEPVPFYDTAGSVKHVVAEGLRDAAGIASRRAARVYAGKILKAGIEDDKKNFTRFFLIRRGKAEADDHRNADKTSLAFSVKNIPGALFKALSVFALRDISLSKIESRPMRGRPWEYVFFVDLLRGDDEDSRNALRHLSEVSDLVKVLGIYPQA
;
A
#
# COMPACT_ATOMS: atom_id res chain seq x y z
N MET A 1 5.70 20.50 -3.89
CA MET A 1 4.74 19.54 -3.35
C MET A 1 5.43 18.68 -2.27
N LYS A 2 4.79 18.50 -1.10
CA LYS A 2 5.23 17.60 -0.02
C LYS A 2 4.31 16.39 0.03
N VAL A 3 4.87 15.18 0.12
CA VAL A 3 4.10 13.93 0.12
C VAL A 3 4.53 13.06 1.29
N ALA A 4 3.58 12.66 2.13
CA ALA A 4 3.84 11.74 3.23
C ALA A 4 3.89 10.28 2.75
N ILE A 5 4.71 9.49 3.42
CA ILE A 5 4.77 8.04 3.26
C ILE A 5 4.84 7.37 4.63
N GLN A 6 4.39 6.13 4.74
CA GLN A 6 4.69 5.29 5.89
C GLN A 6 6.07 4.65 5.73
N GLY A 7 6.83 4.59 6.84
CA GLY A 7 8.16 3.99 6.90
C GLY A 7 9.28 4.98 6.65
N GLU A 8 10.49 4.46 6.55
CA GLU A 8 11.73 5.23 6.38
C GLU A 8 11.95 5.67 4.92
N LEU A 9 12.80 6.68 4.73
CA LEU A 9 13.32 7.00 3.40
C LEU A 9 14.05 5.77 2.83
N GLY A 10 13.91 5.51 1.55
CA GLY A 10 14.43 4.28 0.93
C GLY A 10 13.44 3.10 0.94
N SER A 11 12.29 3.20 1.62
CA SER A 11 11.24 2.19 1.58
C SER A 11 10.61 2.03 0.18
N PHE A 12 9.83 0.99 -0.03
CA PHE A 12 9.05 0.83 -1.26
C PHE A 12 7.99 1.92 -1.42
N SER A 13 7.44 2.46 -0.32
CA SER A 13 6.57 3.64 -0.34
C SER A 13 7.29 4.88 -0.86
N HIS A 14 8.58 5.07 -0.48
CA HIS A 14 9.41 6.16 -1.03
C HIS A 14 9.62 5.97 -2.54
N GLN A 15 9.95 4.75 -2.97
CA GLN A 15 10.15 4.43 -4.39
C GLN A 15 8.88 4.67 -5.21
N ALA A 16 7.70 4.28 -4.68
CA ALA A 16 6.41 4.54 -5.31
C ALA A 16 6.11 6.06 -5.38
N ALA A 17 6.38 6.80 -4.29
CA ALA A 17 6.18 8.25 -4.25
C ALA A 17 7.04 8.98 -5.30
N GLU A 18 8.30 8.59 -5.48
CA GLU A 18 9.16 9.16 -6.53
C GLU A 18 8.70 8.82 -7.95
N ALA A 19 8.23 7.58 -8.16
CA ALA A 19 7.71 7.18 -9.47
C ALA A 19 6.42 7.93 -9.83
N MET A 20 5.53 8.14 -8.86
CA MET A 20 4.28 8.89 -9.07
C MET A 20 4.50 10.40 -9.17
N LEU A 21 5.44 10.94 -8.39
CA LEU A 21 5.66 12.37 -8.16
C LEU A 21 7.17 12.69 -8.10
N PRO A 22 7.89 12.70 -9.24
CA PRO A 22 9.37 12.78 -9.27
C PRO A 22 9.97 14.04 -8.61
N ARG A 23 9.20 15.11 -8.47
CA ARG A 23 9.65 16.40 -7.88
C ARG A 23 9.12 16.63 -6.47
N ALA A 24 8.44 15.67 -5.87
CA ALA A 24 7.88 15.84 -4.54
C ALA A 24 8.95 15.66 -3.45
N LYS A 25 8.86 16.49 -2.41
CA LYS A 25 9.60 16.26 -1.17
C LYS A 25 8.89 15.18 -0.36
N VAL A 26 9.51 14.05 -0.19
CA VAL A 26 8.96 12.93 0.58
C VAL A 26 9.17 13.17 2.08
N VAL A 27 8.12 12.98 2.86
CA VAL A 27 8.08 13.13 4.32
C VAL A 27 7.80 11.76 4.94
N PRO A 28 8.79 11.09 5.56
CA PRO A 28 8.60 9.80 6.22
C PRO A 28 7.80 9.97 7.50
N CYS A 29 6.93 9.01 7.80
CA CYS A 29 6.11 8.93 9.00
C CYS A 29 6.21 7.53 9.60
N ALA A 30 6.32 7.45 10.92
CA ALA A 30 6.49 6.16 11.60
C ALA A 30 5.22 5.27 11.54
N ARG A 31 4.04 5.88 11.48
CA ARG A 31 2.74 5.18 11.54
C ARG A 31 1.80 5.62 10.43
N SER A 32 0.96 4.70 9.95
CA SER A 32 -0.10 4.97 8.99
C SER A 32 -1.02 6.11 9.44
N LEU A 33 -1.44 6.10 10.71
CA LEU A 33 -2.28 7.15 11.28
C LEU A 33 -1.67 8.54 11.12
N GLU A 34 -0.37 8.69 11.35
CA GLU A 34 0.35 9.96 11.18
C GLU A 34 0.31 10.44 9.72
N VAL A 35 0.49 9.52 8.76
CA VAL A 35 0.42 9.83 7.32
C VAL A 35 -0.93 10.47 6.98
N PHE A 36 -2.02 9.82 7.37
CA PHE A 36 -3.38 10.30 7.09
C PHE A 36 -3.71 11.59 7.85
N ASP A 37 -3.25 11.73 9.10
CA ASP A 37 -3.47 12.95 9.88
C ASP A 37 -2.71 14.15 9.30
N ARG A 38 -1.51 13.96 8.76
CA ARG A 38 -0.77 15.02 8.04
C ARG A 38 -1.50 15.50 6.78
N VAL A 39 -2.08 14.58 6.00
CA VAL A 39 -2.92 14.92 4.85
C VAL A 39 -4.15 15.69 5.31
N LYS A 40 -4.89 15.18 6.30
CA LYS A 40 -6.09 15.82 6.86
C LYS A 40 -5.81 17.25 7.33
N ARG A 41 -4.68 17.47 8.03
CA ARG A 41 -4.26 18.80 8.55
C ARG A 41 -3.69 19.72 7.46
N GLY A 42 -3.45 19.23 6.24
CA GLY A 42 -2.84 20.02 5.15
C GLY A 42 -1.36 20.35 5.37
N THR A 43 -0.64 19.61 6.26
CA THR A 43 0.81 19.80 6.48
C THR A 43 1.64 19.17 5.37
N VAL A 44 1.01 18.33 4.56
CA VAL A 44 1.49 17.76 3.30
C VAL A 44 0.38 17.89 2.25
N ASP A 45 0.76 17.90 0.97
CA ASP A 45 -0.18 18.07 -0.15
C ASP A 45 -0.88 16.75 -0.52
N GLY A 46 -0.37 15.63 -0.03
CA GLY A 46 -0.92 14.29 -0.24
C GLY A 46 -0.07 13.23 0.44
N ALA A 47 -0.44 11.97 0.24
CA ALA A 47 0.36 10.84 0.70
C ALA A 47 0.33 9.68 -0.31
N VAL A 48 1.42 8.89 -0.33
CA VAL A 48 1.49 7.63 -1.05
C VAL A 48 1.49 6.49 -0.04
N VAL A 49 0.44 5.68 -0.11
CA VAL A 49 0.18 4.59 0.87
C VAL A 49 0.04 3.25 0.17
N PRO A 50 0.70 2.17 0.66
CA PRO A 50 0.47 0.82 0.14
C PRO A 50 -0.93 0.36 0.51
N ILE A 51 -1.65 -0.27 -0.41
CA ILE A 51 -3.01 -0.73 -0.15
C ILE A 51 -3.13 -2.24 -0.19
N GLU A 52 -2.32 -2.87 -1.02
CA GLU A 52 -2.37 -4.31 -1.26
C GLU A 52 -1.04 -4.81 -1.81
N ASN A 53 -0.60 -5.98 -1.37
CA ASN A 53 0.52 -6.70 -1.95
C ASN A 53 0.02 -8.03 -2.53
N SER A 54 0.49 -8.41 -3.72
CA SER A 54 0.02 -9.59 -4.45
C SER A 54 0.27 -10.93 -3.73
N LEU A 55 1.19 -10.96 -2.75
CA LEU A 55 1.54 -12.16 -1.97
C LEU A 55 1.06 -12.07 -0.52
N ALA A 56 1.19 -10.88 0.10
CA ALA A 56 0.86 -10.67 1.51
C ALA A 56 -0.59 -10.19 1.74
N GLY A 57 -1.33 -9.85 0.67
CA GLY A 57 -2.71 -9.39 0.77
C GLY A 57 -2.84 -7.90 1.11
N SER A 58 -3.98 -7.53 1.62
CA SER A 58 -4.40 -6.14 1.84
C SER A 58 -3.76 -5.52 3.08
N VAL A 59 -3.43 -4.22 3.00
CA VAL A 59 -3.03 -3.41 4.15
C VAL A 59 -4.27 -2.89 4.85
N ALA A 60 -4.84 -3.73 5.68
CA ALA A 60 -6.16 -3.57 6.31
C ALA A 60 -6.36 -2.20 7.00
N GLU A 61 -5.35 -1.71 7.73
CA GLU A 61 -5.38 -0.42 8.42
C GLU A 61 -5.63 0.75 7.47
N HIS A 62 -5.07 0.70 6.25
CA HIS A 62 -5.23 1.80 5.29
C HIS A 62 -6.65 1.89 4.75
N PHE A 63 -7.37 0.79 4.59
CA PHE A 63 -8.79 0.80 4.23
C PHE A 63 -9.65 1.46 5.32
N ASP A 64 -9.39 1.13 6.59
CA ASP A 64 -10.08 1.73 7.73
C ASP A 64 -9.82 3.25 7.80
N LEU A 65 -8.59 3.67 7.53
CA LEU A 65 -8.21 5.09 7.52
C LEU A 65 -8.82 5.84 6.33
N LEU A 66 -8.90 5.23 5.14
CA LEU A 66 -9.60 5.79 3.97
C LEU A 66 -11.10 5.98 4.26
N LEU A 67 -11.72 5.02 4.93
CA LEU A 67 -13.12 5.11 5.32
C LEU A 67 -13.37 6.23 6.33
N GLY A 68 -12.53 6.30 7.37
CA GLY A 68 -12.72 7.17 8.55
C GLY A 68 -12.15 8.60 8.39
N ARG A 69 -11.54 8.95 7.26
CA ARG A 69 -10.92 10.26 7.05
C ARG A 69 -11.51 10.98 5.84
N ASP A 70 -11.44 12.32 5.86
CA ASP A 70 -11.79 13.18 4.73
C ASP A 70 -10.59 13.28 3.77
N VAL A 71 -10.39 12.19 3.04
CA VAL A 71 -9.37 12.04 2.00
C VAL A 71 -9.97 11.27 0.83
N HIS A 72 -9.41 11.48 -0.37
CA HIS A 72 -9.81 10.77 -1.58
C HIS A 72 -8.58 10.27 -2.34
N ILE A 73 -8.78 9.20 -3.13
CA ILE A 73 -7.78 8.61 -3.99
C ILE A 73 -7.78 9.36 -5.31
N VAL A 74 -6.61 9.85 -5.75
CA VAL A 74 -6.46 10.55 -7.04
C VAL A 74 -5.70 9.72 -8.08
N ARG A 75 -4.98 8.68 -7.65
CA ARG A 75 -4.19 7.83 -8.56
C ARG A 75 -3.80 6.53 -7.89
N GLU A 76 -3.67 5.45 -8.68
CA GLU A 76 -3.01 4.23 -8.24
C GLU A 76 -1.67 4.02 -8.98
N PHE A 77 -0.81 3.20 -8.38
CA PHE A 77 0.46 2.79 -8.97
C PHE A 77 0.81 1.38 -8.51
N ARG A 78 1.26 0.53 -9.43
CA ARG A 78 1.74 -0.82 -9.13
C ARG A 78 3.26 -0.86 -9.20
N LEU A 79 3.90 -1.16 -8.08
CA LEU A 79 5.34 -1.29 -7.97
C LEU A 79 5.73 -2.76 -7.82
N ARG A 80 6.62 -3.24 -8.69
CA ARG A 80 7.27 -4.52 -8.47
C ARG A 80 8.21 -4.42 -7.27
N ILE A 81 8.06 -5.35 -6.33
CA ILE A 81 8.89 -5.42 -5.13
C ILE A 81 10.12 -6.29 -5.44
N VAL A 82 11.29 -5.69 -5.34
CA VAL A 82 12.57 -6.36 -5.54
C VAL A 82 13.39 -6.21 -4.26
N HIS A 83 13.55 -7.33 -3.56
CA HIS A 83 14.34 -7.38 -2.34
C HIS A 83 15.82 -7.53 -2.64
N ASN A 84 16.65 -6.81 -1.88
CA ASN A 84 18.12 -6.91 -1.99
C ASN A 84 18.70 -7.12 -0.60
N LEU A 85 19.72 -7.95 -0.51
CA LEU A 85 20.56 -8.10 0.69
C LEU A 85 21.60 -6.99 0.69
N ILE A 86 21.56 -6.12 1.70
CA ILE A 86 22.33 -4.88 1.77
C ILE A 86 23.10 -4.85 3.09
N SER A 87 24.40 -4.58 3.01
CA SER A 87 25.30 -4.53 4.17
C SER A 87 26.06 -3.21 4.25
N LEU A 88 26.84 -3.05 5.29
CA LEU A 88 27.85 -2.01 5.37
C LEU A 88 28.88 -2.19 4.22
N PRO A 89 29.38 -1.11 3.59
CA PRO A 89 30.49 -1.19 2.63
C PRO A 89 31.72 -1.88 3.24
N GLY A 90 32.37 -2.74 2.45
CA GLY A 90 33.51 -3.55 2.90
C GLY A 90 33.15 -4.89 3.52
N THR A 91 31.87 -5.17 3.81
CA THR A 91 31.39 -6.49 4.26
C THR A 91 31.24 -7.42 3.06
N ASN A 92 31.58 -8.71 3.23
CA ASN A 92 31.31 -9.77 2.26
C ASN A 92 30.18 -10.68 2.76
N LEU A 93 29.55 -11.42 1.84
CA LEU A 93 28.43 -12.33 2.19
C LEU A 93 28.86 -13.40 3.22
N GLY A 94 30.10 -13.87 3.17
CA GLY A 94 30.64 -14.85 4.12
C GLY A 94 30.75 -14.34 5.56
N ASP A 95 30.79 -13.04 5.76
CA ASP A 95 30.90 -12.39 7.08
C ASP A 95 29.52 -12.25 7.76
N VAL A 96 28.45 -12.21 6.96
CA VAL A 96 27.08 -11.97 7.45
C VAL A 96 26.56 -13.19 8.25
N ARG A 97 25.96 -12.90 9.40
CA ARG A 97 25.27 -13.86 10.28
C ARG A 97 23.82 -13.47 10.51
N ARG A 98 23.52 -12.19 10.72
CA ARG A 98 22.20 -11.65 11.03
C ARG A 98 21.64 -10.89 9.85
N VAL A 99 20.38 -11.16 9.50
CA VAL A 99 19.68 -10.47 8.40
C VAL A 99 18.41 -9.85 8.91
N PHE A 100 18.41 -8.52 9.02
CA PHE A 100 17.31 -7.72 9.54
C PHE A 100 16.33 -7.35 8.44
N SER A 101 15.03 -7.48 8.67
CA SER A 101 13.97 -6.87 7.85
C SER A 101 12.60 -6.96 8.51
N HIS A 102 11.62 -6.29 7.88
CA HIS A 102 10.22 -6.49 8.22
C HIS A 102 9.83 -7.98 8.04
N PRO A 103 9.02 -8.56 8.95
CA PRO A 103 8.65 -9.99 8.90
C PRO A 103 8.16 -10.45 7.52
N VAL A 104 7.28 -9.67 6.87
CA VAL A 104 6.79 -9.97 5.52
C VAL A 104 7.91 -10.09 4.49
N ALA A 105 8.93 -9.25 4.58
CA ALA A 105 10.08 -9.29 3.63
C ALA A 105 10.99 -10.49 3.92
N LEU A 106 11.16 -10.90 5.17
CA LEU A 106 11.87 -12.12 5.55
C LEU A 106 11.14 -13.36 5.01
N ASP A 107 9.82 -13.40 5.15
CA ASP A 107 8.97 -14.48 4.62
C ASP A 107 8.99 -14.58 3.09
N GLN A 108 9.19 -13.47 2.40
CA GLN A 108 9.30 -13.42 0.93
C GLN A 108 10.69 -13.78 0.41
N CYS A 109 11.66 -14.10 1.30
CA CYS A 109 13.05 -14.43 0.95
C CYS A 109 13.50 -15.73 1.64
N ARG A 110 12.62 -16.71 1.84
CA ARG A 110 12.93 -17.99 2.53
C ARG A 110 14.02 -18.80 1.84
N ASP A 111 14.04 -18.77 0.52
CA ASP A 111 15.06 -19.44 -0.29
C ASP A 111 16.48 -18.93 0.01
N LEU A 112 16.62 -17.65 0.34
CA LEU A 112 17.92 -17.11 0.75
C LEU A 112 18.43 -17.81 2.01
N PHE A 113 17.57 -17.97 3.03
CA PHE A 113 17.92 -18.59 4.30
C PHE A 113 18.14 -20.10 4.15
N ALA A 114 17.27 -20.79 3.39
CA ALA A 114 17.42 -22.23 3.12
C ALA A 114 18.75 -22.58 2.44
N LYS A 115 19.20 -21.74 1.50
CA LYS A 115 20.47 -21.90 0.78
C LYS A 115 21.68 -21.43 1.60
N ASN A 116 21.48 -20.68 2.69
CA ASN A 116 22.54 -20.13 3.54
C ASN A 116 22.21 -20.33 5.03
N PRO A 117 22.34 -21.55 5.59
CA PRO A 117 21.93 -21.85 6.96
C PRO A 117 22.64 -21.06 8.07
N LYS A 118 23.70 -20.34 7.73
CA LYS A 118 24.44 -19.46 8.66
C LYS A 118 23.78 -18.08 8.82
N LEU A 119 22.83 -17.73 7.95
CA LEU A 119 22.10 -16.46 8.01
C LEU A 119 20.89 -16.63 8.93
N GLU A 120 20.82 -15.84 9.99
CA GLU A 120 19.72 -15.78 10.93
C GLU A 120 18.77 -14.65 10.55
N PRO A 121 17.46 -14.93 10.24
CA PRO A 121 16.47 -13.88 10.03
C PRO A 121 16.11 -13.19 11.34
N VAL A 122 16.25 -11.87 11.40
CA VAL A 122 15.94 -11.07 12.58
C VAL A 122 14.83 -10.06 12.24
N PRO A 123 13.63 -10.17 12.84
CA PRO A 123 12.54 -9.23 12.63
C PRO A 123 12.93 -7.81 12.99
N PHE A 124 12.54 -6.85 12.13
CA PHE A 124 12.77 -5.43 12.32
C PHE A 124 11.51 -4.65 11.93
N TYR A 125 11.35 -3.41 12.43
CA TYR A 125 10.12 -2.64 12.24
C TYR A 125 9.86 -2.18 10.79
N ASP A 126 10.92 -2.04 9.97
CA ASP A 126 10.84 -1.52 8.59
C ASP A 126 11.96 -2.09 7.73
N THR A 127 11.70 -2.29 6.42
CA THR A 127 12.70 -2.83 5.49
C THR A 127 13.87 -1.87 5.29
N ALA A 128 13.61 -0.60 4.97
CA ALA A 128 14.65 0.40 4.78
C ALA A 128 15.32 0.80 6.09
N GLY A 129 14.55 0.80 7.19
CA GLY A 129 15.04 1.00 8.55
C GLY A 129 16.07 -0.05 8.96
N SER A 130 15.94 -1.29 8.51
CA SER A 130 16.94 -2.34 8.77
C SER A 130 18.30 -2.01 8.16
N VAL A 131 18.32 -1.49 6.94
CA VAL A 131 19.57 -1.05 6.28
C VAL A 131 20.15 0.18 6.98
N LYS A 132 19.28 1.16 7.34
CA LYS A 132 19.69 2.32 8.14
C LYS A 132 20.40 1.88 9.43
N HIS A 133 19.81 0.92 10.15
CA HIS A 133 20.37 0.37 11.38
C HIS A 133 21.74 -0.29 11.15
N VAL A 134 21.82 -1.23 10.20
CA VAL A 134 23.08 -1.94 9.89
C VAL A 134 24.22 -0.99 9.56
N VAL A 135 23.94 0.06 8.76
CA VAL A 135 24.96 1.02 8.35
C VAL A 135 25.32 1.99 9.47
N ALA A 136 24.32 2.53 10.19
CA ALA A 136 24.55 3.52 11.26
C ALA A 136 25.30 2.92 12.45
N GLU A 137 25.02 1.67 12.81
CA GLU A 137 25.71 0.95 13.91
C GLU A 137 27.02 0.28 13.47
N GLY A 138 27.40 0.38 12.18
CA GLY A 138 28.64 -0.20 11.67
C GLY A 138 28.73 -1.72 11.74
N LEU A 139 27.59 -2.44 11.65
CA LEU A 139 27.49 -3.88 11.85
C LEU A 139 28.10 -4.65 10.67
N ARG A 140 29.28 -5.24 10.86
CA ARG A 140 29.98 -6.00 9.81
C ARG A 140 29.52 -7.45 9.68
N ASP A 141 28.85 -7.98 10.70
CA ASP A 141 28.27 -9.33 10.73
C ASP A 141 26.78 -9.34 10.34
N ALA A 142 26.26 -8.21 9.85
CA ALA A 142 24.83 -8.04 9.58
C ALA A 142 24.53 -7.46 8.18
N ALA A 143 23.31 -7.75 7.72
CA ALA A 143 22.73 -7.16 6.51
C ALA A 143 21.26 -6.82 6.72
N GLY A 144 20.71 -5.95 5.88
CA GLY A 144 19.28 -5.69 5.81
C GLY A 144 18.68 -6.18 4.50
N ILE A 145 17.42 -6.62 4.51
CA ILE A 145 16.66 -6.88 3.27
C ILE A 145 15.78 -5.67 2.98
N ALA A 146 16.02 -5.00 1.86
CA ALA A 146 15.29 -3.80 1.48
C ALA A 146 15.32 -3.53 -0.04
N SER A 147 14.73 -2.41 -0.44
CA SER A 147 14.77 -1.89 -1.80
C SER A 147 16.19 -1.45 -2.21
N ARG A 148 16.49 -1.41 -3.50
CA ARG A 148 17.71 -0.78 -4.03
C ARG A 148 17.81 0.70 -3.62
N ARG A 149 16.68 1.36 -3.40
CA ARG A 149 16.64 2.76 -2.95
C ARG A 149 17.20 2.92 -1.54
N ALA A 150 16.94 1.98 -0.64
CA ALA A 150 17.52 1.99 0.72
C ALA A 150 19.05 1.93 0.68
N ALA A 151 19.62 1.10 -0.19
CA ALA A 151 21.09 1.05 -0.36
C ALA A 151 21.67 2.42 -0.76
N ARG A 152 20.99 3.14 -1.66
CA ARG A 152 21.44 4.50 -2.08
C ARG A 152 21.29 5.53 -0.97
N VAL A 153 20.15 5.52 -0.26
CA VAL A 153 19.84 6.50 0.80
C VAL A 153 20.80 6.37 1.98
N TYR A 154 21.13 5.15 2.36
CA TYR A 154 21.97 4.88 3.54
C TYR A 154 23.39 4.47 3.20
N ALA A 155 23.84 4.67 1.95
CA ALA A 155 25.18 4.30 1.48
C ALA A 155 25.56 2.83 1.76
N GLY A 156 24.58 1.92 1.73
CA GLY A 156 24.78 0.48 1.89
C GLY A 156 25.28 -0.19 0.61
N LYS A 157 26.00 -1.32 0.74
CA LYS A 157 26.45 -2.16 -0.37
C LYS A 157 25.47 -3.30 -0.61
N ILE A 158 24.96 -3.43 -1.83
CA ILE A 158 24.16 -4.59 -2.22
C ILE A 158 25.09 -5.80 -2.37
N LEU A 159 24.90 -6.81 -1.52
CA LEU A 159 25.60 -8.09 -1.60
C LEU A 159 24.94 -9.03 -2.61
N LYS A 160 23.61 -9.04 -2.64
CA LYS A 160 22.83 -9.86 -3.57
C LYS A 160 21.53 -9.13 -3.92
N ALA A 161 21.22 -9.04 -5.20
CA ALA A 161 20.02 -8.40 -5.70
C ALA A 161 18.97 -9.43 -6.10
N GLY A 162 17.67 -9.07 -6.01
CA GLY A 162 16.57 -9.89 -6.49
C GLY A 162 16.47 -11.22 -5.73
N ILE A 163 16.46 -11.13 -4.40
CA ILE A 163 16.45 -12.29 -3.49
C ILE A 163 15.06 -12.75 -3.08
N GLU A 164 14.02 -12.07 -3.56
CA GLU A 164 12.63 -12.51 -3.38
C GLU A 164 12.40 -13.87 -4.04
N ASP A 165 11.63 -14.75 -3.37
CA ASP A 165 11.32 -16.12 -3.84
C ASP A 165 10.39 -16.08 -5.06
N ASP A 166 9.41 -15.14 -5.07
CA ASP A 166 8.50 -14.92 -6.18
C ASP A 166 8.76 -13.58 -6.88
N LYS A 167 9.09 -13.67 -8.18
CA LYS A 167 9.33 -12.48 -9.02
C LYS A 167 8.06 -11.73 -9.40
N LYS A 168 6.87 -12.30 -9.17
CA LYS A 168 5.55 -11.68 -9.37
C LYS A 168 5.04 -10.97 -8.11
N ASN A 169 5.95 -10.48 -7.30
CA ASN A 169 5.65 -9.69 -6.11
C ASN A 169 5.41 -8.23 -6.49
N PHE A 170 4.18 -7.77 -6.36
CA PHE A 170 3.77 -6.39 -6.65
C PHE A 170 3.03 -5.80 -5.45
N THR A 171 3.28 -4.53 -5.18
CA THR A 171 2.48 -3.75 -4.24
C THR A 171 1.75 -2.65 -4.99
N ARG A 172 0.45 -2.53 -4.72
CA ARG A 172 -0.41 -1.46 -5.19
C ARG A 172 -0.40 -0.33 -4.18
N PHE A 173 -0.19 0.89 -4.67
CA PHE A 173 -0.15 2.12 -3.89
C PHE A 173 -1.24 3.07 -4.35
N PHE A 174 -1.80 3.84 -3.42
CA PHE A 174 -2.65 4.97 -3.71
C PHE A 174 -1.94 6.28 -3.42
N LEU A 175 -2.09 7.25 -4.30
CA LEU A 175 -1.90 8.66 -3.99
C LEU A 175 -3.22 9.20 -3.46
N ILE A 176 -3.22 9.72 -2.25
CA ILE A 176 -4.38 10.30 -1.60
C ILE A 176 -4.19 11.81 -1.37
N ARG A 177 -5.28 12.58 -1.43
CA ARG A 177 -5.35 13.99 -1.11
C ARG A 177 -6.46 14.29 -0.12
N ARG A 178 -6.43 15.49 0.48
CA ARG A 178 -7.43 15.96 1.42
C ARG A 178 -8.73 16.35 0.73
N GLY A 179 -9.86 16.16 1.40
CA GLY A 179 -11.18 16.62 0.97
C GLY A 179 -11.80 15.73 -0.11
N LYS A 180 -12.71 16.32 -0.86
CA LYS A 180 -13.39 15.67 -1.98
C LYS A 180 -12.57 15.84 -3.26
N ALA A 181 -12.73 14.90 -4.18
CA ALA A 181 -12.13 14.99 -5.51
C ALA A 181 -12.70 16.20 -6.28
N GLU A 182 -11.84 16.87 -7.03
CA GLU A 182 -12.21 17.93 -7.97
C GLU A 182 -12.45 17.31 -9.36
N ALA A 183 -13.13 18.05 -10.25
CA ALA A 183 -13.44 17.55 -11.60
C ALA A 183 -12.20 17.14 -12.42
N ASP A 184 -11.08 17.83 -12.21
CA ASP A 184 -9.80 17.49 -12.86
C ASP A 184 -9.18 16.19 -12.37
N ASP A 185 -9.49 15.73 -11.14
CA ASP A 185 -9.04 14.46 -10.61
C ASP A 185 -9.71 13.28 -11.34
N HIS A 186 -10.86 13.48 -11.97
CA HIS A 186 -11.61 12.47 -12.72
C HIS A 186 -11.21 12.40 -14.21
N ARG A 187 -10.30 13.25 -14.67
CA ARG A 187 -9.90 13.25 -16.10
C ARG A 187 -9.26 11.92 -16.48
N ASN A 188 -9.82 11.29 -17.53
CA ASN A 188 -9.42 9.95 -18.00
C ASN A 188 -9.54 8.85 -16.92
N ALA A 189 -10.39 9.03 -15.92
CA ALA A 189 -10.64 8.02 -14.91
C ALA A 189 -11.44 6.85 -15.52
N ASP A 190 -10.96 5.64 -15.28
CA ASP A 190 -11.56 4.39 -15.73
C ASP A 190 -11.76 3.40 -14.56
N LYS A 191 -11.55 3.87 -13.33
CA LYS A 191 -11.69 3.09 -12.10
C LYS A 191 -12.30 3.90 -10.98
N THR A 192 -13.21 3.26 -10.23
CA THR A 192 -13.83 3.81 -9.03
C THR A 192 -13.59 2.87 -7.86
N SER A 193 -12.98 3.38 -6.78
CA SER A 193 -12.93 2.67 -5.49
C SER A 193 -13.98 3.23 -4.54
N LEU A 194 -14.73 2.36 -3.91
CA LEU A 194 -15.76 2.74 -2.94
C LEU A 194 -15.83 1.77 -1.77
N ALA A 195 -16.48 2.22 -0.71
CA ALA A 195 -16.84 1.40 0.44
C ALA A 195 -18.36 1.48 0.65
N PHE A 196 -18.98 0.36 0.98
CA PHE A 196 -20.40 0.32 1.34
C PHE A 196 -20.65 -0.68 2.47
N SER A 197 -21.75 -0.49 3.20
CA SER A 197 -22.24 -1.47 4.16
C SER A 197 -23.71 -1.78 3.91
N VAL A 198 -24.12 -2.99 4.24
CA VAL A 198 -25.48 -3.47 4.13
C VAL A 198 -25.90 -4.13 5.43
N LYS A 199 -27.22 -4.18 5.69
CA LYS A 199 -27.77 -4.93 6.81
C LYS A 199 -27.34 -6.39 6.74
N ASN A 200 -27.05 -6.99 7.89
CA ASN A 200 -26.69 -8.40 7.97
C ASN A 200 -27.94 -9.30 7.89
N ILE A 201 -28.57 -9.35 6.73
CA ILE A 201 -29.73 -10.17 6.42
C ILE A 201 -29.51 -10.99 5.13
N PRO A 202 -30.18 -12.13 4.96
CA PRO A 202 -30.05 -12.95 3.76
C PRO A 202 -30.29 -12.14 2.48
N GLY A 203 -29.39 -12.30 1.49
CA GLY A 203 -29.48 -11.65 0.19
C GLY A 203 -29.06 -10.18 0.13
N ALA A 204 -28.72 -9.50 1.24
CA ALA A 204 -28.37 -8.09 1.23
C ALA A 204 -27.12 -7.80 0.36
N LEU A 205 -26.06 -8.56 0.52
CA LEU A 205 -24.86 -8.42 -0.30
C LEU A 205 -25.13 -8.72 -1.79
N PHE A 206 -25.94 -9.75 -2.08
CA PHE A 206 -26.37 -10.05 -3.45
C PHE A 206 -27.07 -8.85 -4.11
N LYS A 207 -28.03 -8.24 -3.39
CA LYS A 207 -28.74 -7.04 -3.89
C LYS A 207 -27.80 -5.87 -4.13
N ALA A 208 -26.84 -5.63 -3.23
CA ALA A 208 -25.84 -4.58 -3.41
C ALA A 208 -24.93 -4.84 -4.62
N LEU A 209 -24.46 -6.08 -4.82
CA LEU A 209 -23.60 -6.42 -5.96
C LEU A 209 -24.37 -6.48 -7.28
N SER A 210 -25.67 -6.82 -7.27
CA SER A 210 -26.50 -6.87 -8.48
C SER A 210 -26.62 -5.51 -9.17
N VAL A 211 -26.48 -4.40 -8.45
CA VAL A 211 -26.56 -3.05 -9.06
C VAL A 211 -25.44 -2.83 -10.09
N PHE A 212 -24.29 -3.46 -9.90
CA PHE A 212 -23.17 -3.43 -10.83
C PHE A 212 -23.35 -4.45 -11.96
N ALA A 213 -23.72 -5.68 -11.62
CA ALA A 213 -23.92 -6.76 -12.58
C ALA A 213 -25.00 -6.43 -13.63
N LEU A 214 -26.10 -5.81 -13.23
CA LEU A 214 -27.20 -5.38 -14.11
C LEU A 214 -26.81 -4.25 -15.09
N ARG A 215 -25.61 -3.68 -14.93
CA ARG A 215 -25.05 -2.63 -15.81
C ARG A 215 -23.73 -3.04 -16.44
N ASP A 216 -23.43 -4.34 -16.43
CA ASP A 216 -22.16 -4.88 -16.96
C ASP A 216 -20.90 -4.19 -16.43
N ILE A 217 -20.94 -3.72 -15.15
CA ILE A 217 -19.80 -3.11 -14.47
C ILE A 217 -18.99 -4.19 -13.78
N SER A 218 -17.76 -4.42 -14.27
CA SER A 218 -16.82 -5.37 -13.69
C SER A 218 -16.20 -4.85 -12.40
N LEU A 219 -15.99 -5.78 -11.44
CA LEU A 219 -15.26 -5.53 -10.20
C LEU A 219 -13.86 -6.14 -10.30
N SER A 220 -12.82 -5.36 -10.01
CA SER A 220 -11.45 -5.86 -9.90
C SER A 220 -11.04 -6.20 -8.48
N LYS A 221 -11.81 -5.76 -7.48
CA LYS A 221 -11.60 -6.07 -6.05
C LYS A 221 -12.94 -6.11 -5.33
N ILE A 222 -13.04 -7.05 -4.39
CA ILE A 222 -14.03 -7.04 -3.31
C ILE A 222 -13.36 -7.56 -2.05
N GLU A 223 -13.51 -6.83 -0.96
CA GLU A 223 -12.98 -7.19 0.35
C GLU A 223 -13.95 -6.79 1.44
N SER A 224 -14.25 -7.70 2.36
CA SER A 224 -15.08 -7.42 3.53
C SER A 224 -14.21 -7.18 4.77
N ARG A 225 -14.59 -6.19 5.56
CA ARG A 225 -13.95 -5.90 6.84
C ARG A 225 -14.97 -5.67 7.94
N PRO A 226 -14.72 -6.17 9.17
CA PRO A 226 -15.57 -5.84 10.31
C PRO A 226 -15.65 -4.32 10.51
N MET A 227 -16.86 -3.82 10.75
CA MET A 227 -17.09 -2.41 11.05
C MET A 227 -16.69 -2.13 12.50
N ARG A 228 -15.79 -1.17 12.72
CA ARG A 228 -15.36 -0.79 14.08
C ARG A 228 -16.54 -0.26 14.89
N GLY A 229 -16.69 -0.76 16.11
CA GLY A 229 -17.76 -0.36 17.03
C GLY A 229 -19.14 -0.96 16.73
N ARG A 230 -19.26 -1.82 15.70
CA ARG A 230 -20.49 -2.54 15.36
C ARG A 230 -20.19 -4.02 15.15
N PRO A 231 -20.26 -4.85 16.20
CA PRO A 231 -20.00 -6.28 16.11
C PRO A 231 -20.92 -6.94 15.06
N TRP A 232 -20.32 -7.81 14.23
CA TRP A 232 -21.02 -8.59 13.19
C TRP A 232 -21.60 -7.77 12.01
N GLU A 233 -21.31 -6.44 11.95
CA GLU A 233 -21.53 -5.63 10.77
C GLU A 233 -20.23 -5.52 9.94
N TYR A 234 -20.39 -5.43 8.62
CA TYR A 234 -19.26 -5.43 7.69
C TYR A 234 -19.32 -4.24 6.73
N VAL A 235 -18.14 -3.72 6.42
CA VAL A 235 -17.93 -2.79 5.30
C VAL A 235 -17.29 -3.57 4.17
N PHE A 236 -17.80 -3.38 2.96
CA PHE A 236 -17.28 -3.95 1.74
C PHE A 236 -16.53 -2.86 0.98
N PHE A 237 -15.27 -3.13 0.64
CA PHE A 237 -14.46 -2.28 -0.23
C PHE A 237 -14.45 -2.92 -1.61
N VAL A 238 -14.82 -2.16 -2.63
CA VAL A 238 -14.87 -2.64 -4.01
C VAL A 238 -14.20 -1.65 -4.96
N ASP A 239 -13.60 -2.19 -6.00
CA ASP A 239 -13.06 -1.43 -7.12
C ASP A 239 -13.84 -1.79 -8.38
N LEU A 240 -14.52 -0.78 -8.95
CA LEU A 240 -15.21 -0.88 -10.23
C LEU A 240 -14.23 -0.54 -11.36
N LEU A 241 -14.22 -1.32 -12.42
CA LEU A 241 -13.50 -1.00 -13.66
C LEU A 241 -14.34 -0.04 -14.52
N ARG A 242 -14.67 1.10 -13.93
CA ARG A 242 -15.47 2.16 -14.54
C ARG A 242 -15.17 3.50 -13.87
N GLY A 243 -15.09 4.55 -14.65
CA GLY A 243 -14.90 5.92 -14.18
C GLY A 243 -16.23 6.63 -13.83
N ASP A 244 -16.25 7.95 -14.00
CA ASP A 244 -17.41 8.80 -13.74
C ASP A 244 -18.29 8.94 -15.00
N ASP A 245 -18.99 7.90 -15.36
CA ASP A 245 -19.98 7.89 -16.44
C ASP A 245 -21.41 7.72 -15.93
N GLU A 246 -22.39 7.73 -16.83
CA GLU A 246 -23.80 7.64 -16.47
C GLU A 246 -24.15 6.31 -15.80
N ASP A 247 -23.61 5.19 -16.29
CA ASP A 247 -23.85 3.86 -15.73
C ASP A 247 -23.31 3.76 -14.31
N SER A 248 -22.09 4.27 -14.08
CA SER A 248 -21.50 4.33 -12.74
C SER A 248 -22.30 5.18 -11.79
N ARG A 249 -22.75 6.37 -12.21
CA ARG A 249 -23.59 7.25 -11.37
C ARG A 249 -24.93 6.61 -11.04
N ASN A 250 -25.55 5.94 -12.02
CA ASN A 250 -26.79 5.21 -11.81
C ASN A 250 -26.62 3.98 -10.91
N ALA A 251 -25.49 3.25 -11.02
CA ALA A 251 -25.15 2.16 -10.13
C ALA A 251 -24.96 2.65 -8.68
N LEU A 252 -24.20 3.73 -8.49
CA LEU A 252 -23.96 4.31 -7.15
C LEU A 252 -25.23 4.83 -6.51
N ARG A 253 -26.15 5.43 -7.29
CA ARG A 253 -27.48 5.86 -6.80
C ARG A 253 -28.28 4.65 -6.31
N HIS A 254 -28.40 3.60 -7.15
CA HIS A 254 -29.11 2.38 -6.79
C HIS A 254 -28.44 1.67 -5.58
N LEU A 255 -27.11 1.64 -5.51
CA LEU A 255 -26.40 1.10 -4.35
C LEU A 255 -26.79 1.84 -3.06
N SER A 256 -26.94 3.17 -3.13
CA SER A 256 -27.34 3.98 -1.97
C SER A 256 -28.76 3.69 -1.48
N GLU A 257 -29.65 3.18 -2.34
CA GLU A 257 -31.01 2.80 -1.96
C GLU A 257 -31.06 1.47 -1.18
N VAL A 258 -30.07 0.58 -1.40
CA VAL A 258 -30.02 -0.77 -0.81
C VAL A 258 -28.92 -0.94 0.25
N SER A 259 -28.20 0.13 0.58
CA SER A 259 -27.06 0.12 1.50
C SER A 259 -27.25 1.11 2.64
N ASP A 260 -26.70 0.80 3.82
CA ASP A 260 -26.74 1.70 4.99
C ASP A 260 -25.66 2.79 4.91
N LEU A 261 -24.57 2.53 4.17
CA LEU A 261 -23.47 3.45 3.93
C LEU A 261 -22.93 3.23 2.52
N VAL A 262 -22.68 4.33 1.81
CA VAL A 262 -21.89 4.34 0.57
C VAL A 262 -20.92 5.50 0.64
N LYS A 263 -19.63 5.23 0.46
CA LYS A 263 -18.58 6.24 0.36
C LYS A 263 -17.73 5.96 -0.87
N VAL A 264 -17.76 6.85 -1.85
CA VAL A 264 -16.76 6.85 -2.93
C VAL A 264 -15.42 7.31 -2.35
N LEU A 265 -14.40 6.47 -2.47
CA LEU A 265 -13.06 6.73 -1.98
C LEU A 265 -12.19 7.46 -3.01
N GLY A 266 -12.51 7.29 -4.29
CA GLY A 266 -11.88 7.98 -5.40
C GLY A 266 -12.33 7.43 -6.75
N ILE A 267 -12.21 8.29 -7.77
CA ILE A 267 -12.42 7.97 -9.19
C ILE A 267 -11.15 8.43 -9.89
N TYR A 268 -10.41 7.51 -10.53
CA TYR A 268 -9.05 7.76 -10.95
C TYR A 268 -8.63 6.83 -12.11
N PRO A 269 -7.55 7.17 -12.86
CA PRO A 269 -6.99 6.30 -13.89
C PRO A 269 -6.38 5.02 -13.26
N GLN A 270 -6.66 3.86 -13.86
CA GLN A 270 -6.04 2.58 -13.50
C GLN A 270 -4.53 2.58 -13.80
N ALA A 271 -3.72 1.82 -13.00
CA ALA A 271 -2.27 1.64 -13.18
C ALA A 271 -1.94 0.44 -14.08
#